data_9d2bd4074c64fbb8e88f2a01b015da67
#
_entry.id   9d2bd4074c64fbb8e88f2a01b015da67
#
_cell.length_a   1.000
_cell.length_b   1.000
_cell.length_c   1.000
_cell.angle_alpha   90.00
_cell.angle_beta   90.00
_cell.angle_gamma   90.00
#
_symmetry.space_group_name_H-M   'P 1'
#
loop_
_entity.id
_entity.type
_entity.pdbx_description
1 polymer ?
#
loop_
_entity_poly.entity_id
_entity_poly.type
_entity_poly.pdbx_seq_one_letter_code
_entity_poly.pdbx_strand_id
1 'polypeptide(L)'
;NRKITTLSDIVTVLEAVLQQGKPLLVIAEEVEGDGLQGLVVNKMKGNLEVCAITSPGFGAGRIELTDDIATLTGATVISDANDLKFSDVTLEHLGTAKKVICSRTRTIIVGGADRAKQVKRRIKDLRKRVEDVTISEQERDFVKQRISKLGGGVAVLRVGGSTELVV
;
A
#
# COMPACT_ATOMS: atom_id res chain seq x y z
N ASN A 1 5.52 -5.26 4.20
CA ASN A 1 4.89 -5.15 5.50
C ASN A 1 5.96 -5.07 6.59
N ARG A 2 6.61 -3.92 6.68
CA ARG A 2 7.71 -3.61 7.60
C ARG A 2 7.55 -2.21 8.16
N LYS A 3 8.22 -1.94 9.27
CA LYS A 3 8.37 -0.58 9.82
C LYS A 3 9.50 0.15 9.10
N ILE A 4 9.34 1.45 8.92
CA ILE A 4 10.36 2.38 8.42
C ILE A 4 10.76 3.27 9.58
N THR A 5 11.95 3.09 10.11
CA THR A 5 12.44 3.79 11.31
C THR A 5 13.66 4.64 11.03
N THR A 6 14.48 4.25 10.05
CA THR A 6 15.69 4.97 9.70
C THR A 6 15.61 5.55 8.28
N LEU A 7 16.37 6.60 8.02
CA LEU A 7 16.46 7.17 6.69
C LEU A 7 17.07 6.18 5.69
N SER A 8 17.99 5.32 6.15
CA SER A 8 18.61 4.27 5.32
C SER A 8 17.59 3.26 4.77
N ASP A 9 16.45 3.06 5.45
CA ASP A 9 15.41 2.14 5.01
C ASP A 9 14.72 2.61 3.72
N ILE A 10 14.73 3.91 3.45
CA ILE A 10 13.95 4.50 2.37
C ILE A 10 14.75 5.39 1.41
N VAL A 11 16.00 5.77 1.76
CA VAL A 11 16.78 6.73 0.98
C VAL A 11 16.97 6.31 -0.48
N THR A 12 17.27 5.07 -0.74
CA THR A 12 17.47 4.55 -2.10
C THR A 12 16.20 4.71 -2.96
N VAL A 13 15.05 4.41 -2.37
CA VAL A 13 13.75 4.60 -3.03
C VAL A 13 13.45 6.08 -3.27
N LEU A 14 13.71 6.92 -2.26
CA LEU A 14 13.48 8.36 -2.36
C LEU A 14 14.32 8.99 -3.48
N GLU A 15 15.62 8.65 -3.55
CA GLU A 15 16.52 9.16 -4.60
C GLU A 15 16.05 8.75 -5.99
N ALA A 16 15.66 7.48 -6.15
CA ALA A 16 15.17 6.97 -7.42
C ALA A 16 13.85 7.62 -7.87
N VAL A 17 12.92 7.88 -6.93
CA VAL A 17 11.64 8.54 -7.20
C VAL A 17 11.82 10.02 -7.47
N LEU A 18 12.72 10.69 -6.74
CA LEU A 18 13.09 12.10 -6.96
C LEU A 18 13.57 12.35 -8.39
N GLN A 19 14.43 11.44 -8.91
CA GLN A 19 14.90 11.52 -10.30
C GLN A 19 13.76 11.42 -11.34
N GLN A 20 12.68 10.73 -11.00
CA GLN A 20 11.52 10.61 -11.89
C GLN A 20 10.54 11.79 -11.79
N GLY A 21 10.63 12.62 -10.76
CA GLY A 21 9.72 13.75 -10.53
C GLY A 21 8.26 13.33 -10.31
N LYS A 22 8.01 12.11 -9.82
CA LYS A 22 6.66 11.58 -9.59
C LYS A 22 6.30 11.58 -8.10
N PRO A 23 5.02 11.77 -7.76
CA PRO A 23 4.56 11.61 -6.38
C PRO A 23 4.76 10.19 -5.84
N LEU A 24 5.02 10.06 -4.55
CA LEU A 24 5.22 8.79 -3.86
C LEU A 24 4.19 8.59 -2.75
N LEU A 25 3.51 7.45 -2.77
CA LEU A 25 2.74 6.94 -1.63
C LEU A 25 3.53 5.84 -0.94
N VAL A 26 3.80 6.01 0.34
CA VAL A 26 4.44 5.01 1.21
C VAL A 26 3.37 4.35 2.07
N ILE A 27 3.29 3.02 2.01
CA ILE A 27 2.38 2.22 2.84
C ILE A 27 3.24 1.26 3.65
N ALA A 28 3.36 1.49 4.95
CA ALA A 28 4.17 0.68 5.84
C ALA A 28 3.38 0.31 7.11
N GLU A 29 3.87 -0.64 7.86
CA GLU A 29 3.28 -0.97 9.17
C GLU A 29 3.35 0.23 10.11
N GLU A 30 4.46 0.93 10.08
CA GLU A 30 4.72 2.15 10.82
C GLU A 30 5.81 2.96 10.11
N VAL A 31 5.70 4.29 10.16
CA VAL A 31 6.74 5.21 9.68
C VAL A 31 7.05 6.17 10.81
N GLU A 32 8.25 6.10 11.36
CA GLU A 32 8.66 6.87 12.53
C GLU A 32 10.14 7.27 12.48
N GLY A 33 10.59 7.99 13.49
CA GLY A 33 12.00 8.36 13.66
C GLY A 33 12.58 9.13 12.48
N ASP A 34 13.84 8.82 12.15
CA ASP A 34 14.58 9.48 11.08
C ASP A 34 14.00 9.22 9.69
N GLY A 35 13.32 8.07 9.51
CA GLY A 35 12.62 7.74 8.27
C GLY A 35 11.48 8.73 7.99
N LEU A 36 10.65 9.00 9.02
CA LEU A 36 9.57 9.99 8.91
C LEU A 36 10.12 11.40 8.70
N GLN A 37 11.15 11.80 9.47
CA GLN A 37 11.78 13.11 9.32
C GLN A 37 12.34 13.34 7.90
N GLY A 38 12.94 12.30 7.31
CA GLY A 38 13.45 12.35 5.93
C GLY A 38 12.32 12.64 4.92
N LEU A 39 11.17 11.99 5.07
CA LEU A 39 10.00 12.25 4.22
C LEU A 39 9.48 13.68 4.39
N VAL A 40 9.31 14.13 5.64
CA VAL A 40 8.84 15.49 5.98
C VAL A 40 9.75 16.55 5.37
N VAL A 41 11.06 16.43 5.55
CA VAL A 41 12.03 17.41 5.04
C VAL A 41 11.98 17.50 3.51
N ASN A 42 11.92 16.37 2.81
CA ASN A 42 11.85 16.38 1.34
C ASN A 42 10.53 16.99 0.84
N LYS A 43 9.42 16.74 1.53
CA LYS A 43 8.15 17.36 1.21
C LYS A 43 8.17 18.87 1.44
N MET A 44 8.64 19.32 2.61
CA MET A 44 8.70 20.74 2.96
C MET A 44 9.61 21.54 2.01
N LYS A 45 10.70 20.94 1.54
CA LYS A 45 11.57 21.55 0.53
C LYS A 45 10.95 21.56 -0.88
N GLY A 46 9.79 20.98 -1.07
CA GLY A 46 9.14 20.86 -2.38
C GLY A 46 9.88 19.94 -3.36
N ASN A 47 10.80 19.12 -2.86
CA ASN A 47 11.58 18.22 -3.69
C ASN A 47 10.75 16.99 -4.12
N LEU A 48 9.82 16.56 -3.26
CA LEU A 48 9.00 15.35 -3.48
C LEU A 48 7.59 15.53 -2.93
N GLU A 49 6.61 15.27 -3.77
CA GLU A 49 5.22 15.05 -3.34
C GLU A 49 5.10 13.66 -2.72
N VAL A 50 5.05 13.58 -1.39
CA VAL A 50 5.00 12.32 -0.67
C VAL A 50 3.87 12.28 0.35
N CYS A 51 3.24 11.11 0.48
CA CYS A 51 2.32 10.79 1.55
C CYS A 51 2.72 9.43 2.15
N ALA A 52 2.78 9.35 3.47
CA ALA A 52 3.02 8.10 4.19
C ALA A 52 1.76 7.72 4.97
N ILE A 53 1.35 6.47 4.87
CA ILE A 53 0.18 5.93 5.57
C ILE A 53 0.52 4.59 6.22
N THR A 54 -0.19 4.28 7.29
CA THR A 54 -0.12 2.97 7.94
C THR A 54 -0.85 1.93 7.11
N SER A 55 -0.28 0.73 7.02
CA SER A 55 -0.91 -0.42 6.35
C SER A 55 -2.29 -0.71 6.97
N PRO A 56 -3.32 -0.92 6.14
CA PRO A 56 -4.68 -1.14 6.60
C PRO A 56 -4.85 -2.50 7.27
N GLY A 57 -5.73 -2.57 8.28
CA GLY A 57 -6.08 -3.81 8.96
C GLY A 57 -5.07 -4.26 10.02
N PHE A 58 -5.29 -5.45 10.56
CA PHE A 58 -4.49 -6.06 11.63
C PHE A 58 -4.22 -7.52 11.33
N GLY A 59 -3.12 -8.06 11.85
CA GLY A 59 -2.77 -9.47 11.73
C GLY A 59 -2.78 -9.98 10.28
N ALA A 60 -3.37 -11.14 10.06
CA ALA A 60 -3.49 -11.75 8.73
C ALA A 60 -4.28 -10.88 7.74
N GLY A 61 -5.32 -10.17 8.20
CA GLY A 61 -6.09 -9.26 7.37
C GLY A 61 -5.26 -8.10 6.80
N ARG A 62 -4.25 -7.62 7.53
CA ARG A 62 -3.30 -6.60 7.04
C ARG A 62 -2.52 -7.11 5.83
N ILE A 63 -2.01 -8.34 5.90
CA ILE A 63 -1.27 -8.97 4.80
C ILE A 63 -2.16 -9.06 3.57
N GLU A 64 -3.37 -9.59 3.72
CA GLU A 64 -4.32 -9.74 2.63
C GLU A 64 -4.72 -8.42 1.96
N LEU A 65 -4.96 -7.36 2.75
CA LEU A 65 -5.27 -6.03 2.22
C LEU A 65 -4.06 -5.40 1.52
N THR A 66 -2.85 -5.60 2.04
CA THR A 66 -1.61 -5.14 1.40
C THR A 66 -1.41 -5.83 0.06
N ASP A 67 -1.67 -7.15 -0.04
CA ASP A 67 -1.61 -7.90 -1.29
C ASP A 67 -2.66 -7.44 -2.31
N ASP A 68 -3.86 -7.05 -1.85
CA ASP A 68 -4.89 -6.49 -2.72
C ASP A 68 -4.44 -5.14 -3.31
N ILE A 69 -3.80 -4.28 -2.51
CA ILE A 69 -3.22 -3.02 -2.99
C ILE A 69 -2.08 -3.30 -3.98
N ALA A 70 -1.21 -4.24 -3.67
CA ALA A 70 -0.12 -4.64 -4.56
C ALA A 70 -0.66 -5.16 -5.91
N THR A 71 -1.73 -5.96 -5.89
CA THR A 71 -2.41 -6.41 -7.10
C THR A 71 -2.98 -5.24 -7.92
N LEU A 72 -3.60 -4.27 -7.24
CA LEU A 72 -4.22 -3.10 -7.87
C LEU A 72 -3.19 -2.17 -8.51
N THR A 73 -2.01 -2.05 -7.93
CA THR A 73 -0.97 -1.09 -8.33
C THR A 73 0.20 -1.72 -9.08
N GLY A 74 0.37 -3.04 -8.96
CA GLY A 74 1.52 -3.77 -9.49
C GLY A 74 2.78 -3.66 -8.63
N ALA A 75 2.67 -3.17 -7.41
CA ALA A 75 3.78 -3.14 -6.48
C ALA A 75 4.18 -4.54 -6.01
N THR A 76 5.42 -4.69 -5.60
CA THR A 76 5.91 -5.85 -4.85
C THR A 76 5.88 -5.53 -3.36
N VAL A 77 5.25 -6.39 -2.57
CA VAL A 77 5.20 -6.21 -1.11
C VAL A 77 6.57 -6.52 -0.51
N ILE A 78 7.13 -5.55 0.20
CA ILE A 78 8.39 -5.73 0.93
C ILE A 78 8.07 -6.39 2.27
N SER A 79 8.46 -7.64 2.43
CA SER A 79 8.19 -8.44 3.63
C SER A 79 9.24 -9.52 3.80
N ASP A 80 9.33 -10.08 5.01
CA ASP A 80 10.21 -11.20 5.29
C ASP A 80 9.81 -12.45 4.49
N ALA A 81 8.53 -12.61 4.21
CA ALA A 81 8.02 -13.73 3.41
C ALA A 81 8.54 -13.72 1.96
N ASN A 82 8.86 -12.52 1.42
CA ASN A 82 9.37 -12.36 0.07
C ASN A 82 10.90 -12.24 0.03
N ASP A 83 11.58 -12.34 1.18
CA ASP A 83 13.04 -12.19 1.34
C ASP A 83 13.61 -10.90 0.69
N LEU A 84 12.77 -9.85 0.59
CA LEU A 84 13.12 -8.58 0.00
C LEU A 84 13.51 -7.60 1.10
N LYS A 85 14.78 -7.15 1.09
CA LYS A 85 15.29 -6.15 2.02
C LYS A 85 15.08 -4.74 1.46
N PHE A 86 15.05 -3.74 2.33
CA PHE A 86 14.96 -2.34 1.91
C PHE A 86 16.09 -1.92 0.97
N SER A 87 17.31 -2.43 1.19
CA SER A 87 18.49 -2.18 0.34
C SER A 87 18.31 -2.65 -1.10
N ASP A 88 17.47 -3.67 -1.32
CA ASP A 88 17.32 -4.33 -2.60
C ASP A 88 16.11 -3.78 -3.39
N VAL A 89 15.38 -2.83 -2.80
CA VAL A 89 14.22 -2.21 -3.42
C VAL A 89 14.65 -1.27 -4.54
N THR A 90 14.11 -1.52 -5.73
CA THR A 90 14.31 -0.70 -6.92
C THR A 90 12.97 -0.14 -7.42
N LEU A 91 13.02 0.72 -8.43
CA LEU A 91 11.80 1.25 -9.07
C LEU A 91 10.89 0.17 -9.65
N GLU A 92 11.44 -0.98 -10.02
CA GLU A 92 10.67 -2.11 -10.56
C GLU A 92 9.75 -2.75 -9.51
N HIS A 93 10.08 -2.62 -8.24
CA HIS A 93 9.25 -3.08 -7.12
C HIS A 93 8.11 -2.11 -6.78
N LEU A 94 8.20 -0.86 -7.27
CA LEU A 94 7.18 0.14 -7.03
C LEU A 94 5.99 -0.06 -7.98
N GLY A 95 4.79 0.00 -7.42
CA GLY A 95 3.57 0.02 -8.19
C GLY A 95 3.23 1.41 -8.71
N THR A 96 2.20 1.48 -9.54
CA THR A 96 1.65 2.71 -10.06
C THR A 96 0.16 2.81 -9.79
N ALA A 97 -0.35 4.01 -9.59
CA ALA A 97 -1.76 4.28 -9.45
C ALA A 97 -2.16 5.43 -10.39
N LYS A 98 -3.39 5.36 -10.92
CA LYS A 98 -3.94 6.45 -11.73
C LYS A 98 -4.14 7.71 -10.90
N LYS A 99 -4.56 7.54 -9.65
CA LYS A 99 -4.83 8.64 -8.70
C LYS A 99 -4.73 8.12 -7.27
N VAL A 100 -4.17 8.95 -6.39
CA VAL A 100 -4.19 8.73 -4.95
C VAL A 100 -4.76 9.98 -4.28
N ILE A 101 -5.69 9.81 -3.36
CA ILE A 101 -6.26 10.88 -2.55
C ILE A 101 -6.03 10.49 -1.09
N CYS A 102 -5.17 11.25 -0.41
CA CYS A 102 -4.90 11.07 1.02
C CYS A 102 -5.62 12.15 1.82
N SER A 103 -6.30 11.74 2.88
CA SER A 103 -6.87 12.61 3.89
C SER A 103 -6.54 12.08 5.29
N ARG A 104 -6.87 12.84 6.32
CA ARG A 104 -6.60 12.47 7.72
C ARG A 104 -7.17 11.09 8.12
N THR A 105 -8.30 10.70 7.55
CA THR A 105 -9.03 9.51 7.96
C THR A 105 -9.17 8.47 6.86
N ARG A 106 -8.81 8.83 5.62
CA ARG A 106 -9.07 7.98 4.47
C ARG A 106 -8.06 8.21 3.37
N THR A 107 -7.57 7.13 2.80
CA THR A 107 -6.78 7.14 1.57
C THR A 107 -7.52 6.35 0.50
N ILE A 108 -7.63 6.91 -0.70
CA ILE A 108 -8.25 6.29 -1.86
C ILE A 108 -7.15 6.09 -2.90
N ILE A 109 -6.97 4.85 -3.35
CA ILE A 109 -6.03 4.49 -4.41
C ILE A 109 -6.84 3.99 -5.60
N VAL A 110 -6.71 4.65 -6.74
CA VAL A 110 -7.36 4.24 -7.99
C VAL A 110 -6.34 3.53 -8.87
N GLY A 111 -6.57 2.25 -9.16
CA GLY A 111 -5.70 1.45 -10.01
C GLY A 111 -5.73 1.89 -11.48
N GLY A 112 -4.67 1.56 -12.20
CA GLY A 112 -4.60 1.74 -13.65
C GLY A 112 -5.39 0.69 -14.43
N ALA A 113 -5.76 1.00 -15.66
CA ALA A 113 -6.46 0.07 -16.56
C ALA A 113 -5.60 -1.13 -16.97
N ASP A 114 -4.29 -0.97 -16.94
CA ASP A 114 -3.28 -2.00 -17.21
C ASP A 114 -3.33 -3.17 -16.21
N ARG A 115 -3.90 -2.94 -15.02
CA ARG A 115 -4.05 -3.94 -13.96
C ARG A 115 -5.38 -4.67 -13.95
N ALA A 116 -6.30 -4.34 -14.84
CA ALA A 116 -7.65 -4.90 -14.86
C ALA A 116 -7.66 -6.45 -14.94
N LYS A 117 -6.73 -7.05 -15.66
CA LYS A 117 -6.63 -8.51 -15.79
C LYS A 117 -6.23 -9.18 -14.47
N GLN A 118 -5.24 -8.64 -13.79
CA GLN A 118 -4.75 -9.13 -12.50
C GLN A 118 -5.80 -8.96 -11.41
N VAL A 119 -6.47 -7.82 -11.38
CA VAL A 119 -7.57 -7.54 -10.45
C VAL A 119 -8.73 -8.51 -10.68
N LYS A 120 -9.13 -8.76 -11.93
CA LYS A 120 -10.18 -9.76 -12.24
C LYS A 120 -9.80 -11.16 -11.78
N ARG A 121 -8.55 -11.56 -11.96
CA ARG A 121 -8.05 -12.85 -11.46
C ARG A 121 -8.14 -12.93 -9.94
N ARG A 122 -7.67 -11.89 -9.24
CA ARG A 122 -7.75 -11.83 -7.77
C ARG A 122 -9.20 -11.92 -7.27
N ILE A 123 -10.12 -11.19 -7.89
CA ILE A 123 -11.55 -11.25 -7.57
C ILE A 123 -12.11 -12.68 -7.77
N LYS A 124 -11.71 -13.35 -8.85
CA LYS A 124 -12.14 -14.75 -9.11
C LYS A 124 -11.67 -15.70 -7.99
N ASP A 125 -10.43 -15.54 -7.52
CA ASP A 125 -9.88 -16.37 -6.44
C ASP A 125 -10.58 -16.06 -5.10
N LEU A 126 -10.84 -14.79 -4.81
CA LEU A 126 -11.63 -14.39 -3.63
C LEU A 126 -13.06 -14.92 -3.66
N ARG A 127 -13.72 -14.96 -4.83
CA ARG A 127 -15.07 -15.54 -4.96
C ARG A 127 -15.10 -17.03 -4.62
N LYS A 128 -14.11 -17.80 -5.06
CA LYS A 128 -13.98 -19.21 -4.67
C LYS A 128 -13.85 -19.36 -3.16
N ARG A 129 -13.12 -18.44 -2.49
CA ARG A 129 -12.99 -18.47 -1.04
C ARG A 129 -14.31 -18.15 -0.32
N VAL A 130 -15.17 -17.30 -0.88
CA VAL A 130 -16.51 -17.03 -0.33
C VAL A 130 -17.40 -18.29 -0.38
N GLU A 131 -17.23 -19.14 -1.39
CA GLU A 131 -17.98 -20.39 -1.57
C GLU A 131 -17.48 -21.52 -0.66
N ASP A 132 -16.31 -21.38 -0.04
CA ASP A 132 -15.75 -22.34 0.90
C ASP A 132 -16.60 -22.39 2.16
N VAL A 133 -17.15 -23.57 2.45
CA VAL A 133 -18.01 -23.81 3.61
C VAL A 133 -17.24 -23.89 4.93
N THR A 134 -15.92 -24.00 4.88
CA THR A 134 -15.04 -24.16 6.06
C THR A 134 -14.69 -22.84 6.72
N ILE A 135 -14.85 -21.70 6.02
CA ILE A 135 -14.53 -20.38 6.56
C ILE A 135 -15.67 -19.85 7.45
N SER A 136 -15.30 -19.06 8.46
CA SER A 136 -16.26 -18.39 9.34
C SER A 136 -17.10 -17.34 8.58
N GLU A 137 -18.25 -16.99 9.11
CA GLU A 137 -19.09 -15.93 8.54
C GLU A 137 -18.36 -14.57 8.53
N GLN A 138 -17.62 -14.27 9.60
CA GLN A 138 -16.81 -13.06 9.68
C GLN A 138 -15.73 -12.99 8.59
N GLU A 139 -15.04 -14.10 8.34
CA GLU A 139 -14.06 -14.21 7.27
C GLU A 139 -14.72 -14.05 5.89
N ARG A 140 -15.87 -14.67 5.70
CA ARG A 140 -16.65 -14.55 4.47
C ARG A 140 -17.05 -13.11 4.17
N ASP A 141 -17.51 -12.37 5.18
CA ASP A 141 -17.87 -10.97 5.04
C ASP A 141 -16.65 -10.08 4.76
N PHE A 142 -15.53 -10.36 5.38
CA PHE A 142 -14.26 -9.68 5.09
C PHE A 142 -13.84 -9.89 3.62
N VAL A 143 -13.93 -11.14 3.11
CA VAL A 143 -13.61 -11.44 1.71
C VAL A 143 -14.57 -10.73 0.75
N LYS A 144 -15.88 -10.69 1.06
CA LYS A 144 -16.89 -9.96 0.26
C LYS A 144 -16.58 -8.47 0.18
N GLN A 145 -16.17 -7.84 1.29
CA GLN A 145 -15.76 -6.44 1.31
C GLN A 145 -14.55 -6.18 0.40
N ARG A 146 -13.56 -7.07 0.39
CA ARG A 146 -12.39 -6.98 -0.49
C ARG A 146 -12.79 -7.07 -1.96
N ILE A 147 -13.65 -8.04 -2.31
CA ILE A 147 -14.20 -8.17 -3.67
C ILE A 147 -14.87 -6.87 -4.12
N SER A 148 -15.71 -6.28 -3.27
CA SER A 148 -16.41 -5.03 -3.58
C SER A 148 -15.44 -3.88 -3.87
N LYS A 149 -14.40 -3.72 -3.05
CA LYS A 149 -13.38 -2.68 -3.24
C LYS A 149 -12.59 -2.88 -4.53
N LEU A 150 -12.08 -4.10 -4.74
CA LEU A 150 -11.31 -4.44 -5.95
C LEU A 150 -12.17 -4.33 -7.23
N GLY A 151 -13.45 -4.72 -7.15
CA GLY A 151 -14.39 -4.65 -8.28
C GLY A 151 -14.64 -3.23 -8.78
N GLY A 152 -14.55 -2.24 -7.90
CA GLY A 152 -14.57 -0.82 -8.26
C GLY A 152 -13.28 -0.28 -8.85
N GLY A 153 -12.19 -1.08 -8.91
CA GLY A 153 -10.87 -0.63 -9.31
C GLY A 153 -10.24 0.36 -8.33
N VAL A 154 -10.74 0.38 -7.08
CA VAL A 154 -10.40 1.37 -6.06
C VAL A 154 -10.15 0.66 -4.73
N ALA A 155 -9.00 0.92 -4.11
CA ALA A 155 -8.77 0.60 -2.71
C ALA A 155 -9.08 1.82 -1.85
N VAL A 156 -10.07 1.69 -0.96
CA VAL A 156 -10.37 2.70 0.06
C VAL A 156 -9.82 2.21 1.39
N LEU A 157 -8.80 2.89 1.88
CA LEU A 157 -8.17 2.59 3.16
C LEU A 157 -8.71 3.59 4.19
N ARG A 158 -9.32 3.08 5.25
CA ARG A 158 -9.62 3.90 6.42
C ARG A 158 -8.48 3.73 7.39
N VAL A 159 -7.74 4.78 7.64
CA VAL A 159 -6.71 4.84 8.66
C VAL A 159 -7.39 5.25 9.95
N GLY A 160 -7.62 4.29 10.84
CA GLY A 160 -8.09 4.56 12.20
C GLY A 160 -6.90 4.54 13.14
N GLY A 161 -6.63 5.67 13.80
CA GLY A 161 -5.53 5.84 14.74
C GLY A 161 -4.76 7.13 14.48
N SER A 162 -4.09 7.64 15.50
CA SER A 162 -3.28 8.86 15.47
C SER A 162 -2.06 8.70 14.56
N THR A 163 -2.28 8.72 13.26
CA THR A 163 -1.22 8.93 12.27
C THR A 163 -1.13 10.42 12.03
N GLU A 164 -0.03 11.03 12.40
CA GLU A 164 0.32 12.34 11.88
C GLU A 164 0.45 12.20 10.36
N LEU A 165 -0.56 12.72 9.68
CA LEU A 165 -0.46 12.96 8.25
C LEU A 165 0.60 14.04 8.08
N VAL A 166 1.70 13.68 7.48
CA VAL A 166 2.57 14.65 6.85
C VAL A 166 1.82 15.17 5.64
N VAL A 167 1.06 16.22 5.83
CA VAL A 167 0.35 16.97 4.77
C VAL A 167 1.34 17.89 4.07
#